data_21408dd484f48e599342a6d33afaf1e6
#
_entry.id   21408dd484f48e599342a6d33afaf1e6
#
_cell.length_a   1.000
_cell.length_b   1.000
_cell.length_c   1.000
_cell.angle_alpha   90.00
_cell.angle_beta   90.00
_cell.angle_gamma   90.00
#
_symmetry.space_group_name_H-M   'P 1'
#
loop_
_entity.id
_entity.type
_entity.pdbx_description
1 polymer ?
#
loop_
_entity_poly.entity_id
_entity_poly.type
_entity_poly.pdbx_seq_one_letter_code
_entity_poly.pdbx_strand_id
1 'polypeptide(L)'
;MNHVNAIRCNDEYQCSHCGKSWDIHEEAPDCKMTLVNLIQTKTVDYFGLTLSVPERSKCITTDADGTVCAWHDLPETNDYETEWGCAFPPTVVAHVHLHGLDWRETLRKC
;
A
#
# COMPACT_ATOMS: atom_id res chain seq x y z
N MET A 1 19.59 -6.51 7.98
CA MET A 1 19.05 -5.32 8.67
C MET A 1 19.66 -5.21 10.06
N ASN A 2 20.13 -4.04 10.44
CA ASN A 2 20.72 -3.80 11.76
C ASN A 2 19.62 -3.59 12.81
N HIS A 3 19.94 -3.91 14.07
CA HIS A 3 19.03 -3.71 15.20
C HIS A 3 19.11 -2.27 15.71
N VAL A 4 18.48 -1.34 14.99
CA VAL A 4 18.53 0.09 15.32
C VAL A 4 17.77 0.44 16.62
N ASN A 5 16.84 -0.41 17.04
CA ASN A 5 16.05 -0.24 18.25
C ASN A 5 16.51 -1.15 19.41
N ALA A 6 17.76 -1.62 19.38
CA ALA A 6 18.30 -2.46 20.44
C ALA A 6 18.50 -1.66 21.73
N ILE A 7 17.99 -2.19 22.83
CA ILE A 7 18.09 -1.60 24.16
C ILE A 7 18.89 -2.52 25.07
N ARG A 8 19.91 -1.99 25.74
CA ARG A 8 20.67 -2.75 26.73
C ARG A 8 19.86 -2.88 28.02
N CYS A 9 19.69 -4.11 28.48
CA CYS A 9 19.03 -4.44 29.74
C CYS A 9 19.93 -5.40 30.54
N ASN A 10 20.63 -4.90 31.58
CA ASN A 10 21.65 -5.63 32.31
C ASN A 10 22.77 -6.11 31.38
N ASP A 11 23.00 -7.43 31.28
CA ASP A 11 24.02 -8.04 30.44
C ASP A 11 23.47 -8.49 29.06
N GLU A 12 22.29 -8.02 28.69
CA GLU A 12 21.64 -8.41 27.44
C GLU A 12 21.17 -7.17 26.65
N TYR A 13 21.14 -7.31 25.34
CA TYR A 13 20.42 -6.40 24.46
C TYR A 13 19.11 -7.03 24.03
N GLN A 14 18.08 -6.20 23.91
CA GLN A 14 16.80 -6.61 23.36
C GLN A 14 16.41 -5.66 22.22
N CYS A 15 16.06 -6.23 21.07
CA CYS A 15 15.52 -5.45 19.95
C CYS A 15 14.02 -5.25 20.12
N SER A 16 13.57 -4.01 20.22
CA SER A 16 12.13 -3.71 20.32
C SER A 16 11.36 -3.98 19.02
N HIS A 17 12.08 -4.10 17.90
CA HIS A 17 11.46 -4.34 16.59
C HIS A 17 11.13 -5.82 16.37
N CYS A 18 12.06 -6.74 16.60
CA CYS A 18 11.85 -8.17 16.37
C CYS A 18 11.70 -9.01 17.65
N GLY A 19 11.90 -8.40 18.83
CA GLY A 19 11.77 -9.07 20.12
C GLY A 19 12.91 -10.00 20.48
N LYS A 20 13.94 -10.13 19.64
CA LYS A 20 15.11 -10.97 19.93
C LYS A 20 15.98 -10.34 21.00
N SER A 21 16.59 -11.18 21.83
CA SER A 21 17.56 -10.77 22.83
C SER A 21 18.86 -11.55 22.64
N TRP A 22 19.98 -10.96 23.05
CA TRP A 22 21.31 -11.59 23.01
C TRP A 22 22.19 -11.02 24.10
N ASP A 23 23.18 -11.80 24.53
CA ASP A 23 24.16 -11.37 25.53
C ASP A 23 25.05 -10.26 24.96
N ILE A 24 25.49 -9.31 25.79
CA ILE A 24 26.37 -8.21 25.36
C ILE A 24 27.71 -8.69 24.80
N HIS A 25 28.11 -9.91 25.12
CA HIS A 25 29.35 -10.54 24.63
C HIS A 25 29.14 -11.38 23.36
N GLU A 26 27.92 -11.56 22.93
CA GLU A 26 27.56 -12.27 21.71
C GLU A 26 27.41 -11.33 20.53
N GLU A 27 27.60 -11.87 19.32
CA GLU A 27 27.29 -11.15 18.11
C GLU A 27 25.76 -11.01 17.96
N ALA A 28 25.28 -9.81 17.62
CA ALA A 28 23.85 -9.58 17.43
C ALA A 28 23.31 -10.44 16.28
N PRO A 29 22.20 -11.18 16.49
CA PRO A 29 21.57 -11.93 15.40
C PRO A 29 20.94 -10.97 14.39
N ASP A 30 20.72 -11.45 13.17
CA ASP A 30 20.04 -10.66 12.13
C ASP A 30 18.62 -10.30 12.54
N CYS A 31 18.25 -9.03 12.35
CA CYS A 31 16.89 -8.57 12.54
C CYS A 31 16.10 -8.82 11.25
N LYS A 32 15.26 -9.86 11.25
CA LYS A 32 14.48 -10.27 10.09
C LYS A 32 12.99 -10.16 10.39
N MET A 33 12.23 -9.68 9.40
CA MET A 33 10.78 -9.80 9.45
C MET A 33 10.35 -11.18 8.98
N THR A 34 9.31 -11.72 9.63
CA THR A 34 8.71 -12.99 9.23
C THR A 34 7.57 -12.72 8.26
N LEU A 35 7.62 -13.35 7.08
CA LEU A 35 6.56 -13.24 6.11
C LEU A 35 5.32 -14.00 6.60
N VAL A 36 4.22 -13.30 6.84
CA VAL A 36 2.92 -13.87 7.20
C VAL A 36 2.03 -13.98 5.98
N ASN A 37 2.02 -12.94 5.14
CA ASN A 37 1.22 -12.89 3.92
C ASN A 37 1.91 -12.01 2.88
N LEU A 38 1.92 -12.45 1.64
CA LEU A 38 2.39 -11.67 0.50
C LEU A 38 1.19 -11.21 -0.31
N ILE A 39 1.02 -9.89 -0.45
CA ILE A 39 -0.05 -9.34 -1.27
C ILE A 39 0.31 -9.55 -2.74
N GLN A 40 -0.53 -10.31 -3.43
CA GLN A 40 -0.37 -10.58 -4.86
C GLN A 40 -0.86 -9.38 -5.66
N THR A 41 -0.14 -9.05 -6.73
CA THR A 41 -0.49 -7.96 -7.63
C THR A 41 -0.62 -8.44 -9.06
N LYS A 42 -1.35 -7.66 -9.87
CA LYS A 42 -1.45 -7.85 -11.31
C LYS A 42 -1.14 -6.54 -12.02
N THR A 43 -0.73 -6.63 -13.28
CA THR A 43 -0.45 -5.47 -14.13
C THR A 43 -1.66 -5.18 -14.99
N VAL A 44 -2.07 -3.92 -15.06
CA VAL A 44 -3.22 -3.47 -15.87
C VAL A 44 -2.85 -2.24 -16.67
N ASP A 45 -3.50 -2.06 -17.83
CA ASP A 45 -3.44 -0.82 -18.58
C ASP A 45 -4.56 0.12 -18.16
N TYR A 46 -4.21 1.37 -17.88
CA TYR A 46 -5.14 2.39 -17.44
C TYR A 46 -4.80 3.71 -18.14
N PHE A 47 -5.61 4.09 -19.12
CA PHE A 47 -5.39 5.30 -19.93
C PHE A 47 -3.96 5.40 -20.50
N GLY A 48 -3.43 4.29 -21.03
CA GLY A 48 -2.08 4.23 -21.57
C GLY A 48 -0.97 4.05 -20.55
N LEU A 49 -1.31 3.99 -19.26
CA LEU A 49 -0.36 3.73 -18.19
C LEU A 49 -0.39 2.26 -17.78
N THR A 50 0.77 1.70 -17.50
CA THR A 50 0.88 0.35 -16.94
C THR A 50 0.96 0.46 -15.41
N LEU A 51 -0.04 -0.05 -14.72
CA LEU A 51 -0.14 0.02 -13.27
C LEU A 51 -0.09 -1.36 -12.63
N SER A 52 0.53 -1.44 -11.46
CA SER A 52 0.50 -2.63 -10.60
C SER A 52 -0.55 -2.41 -9.52
N VAL A 53 -1.56 -3.29 -9.49
CA VAL A 53 -2.69 -3.21 -8.55
C VAL A 53 -2.85 -4.54 -7.83
N PRO A 54 -3.51 -4.57 -6.64
CA PRO A 54 -3.82 -5.83 -5.98
C PRO A 54 -4.58 -6.77 -6.92
N GLU A 55 -4.24 -8.06 -6.89
CA GLU A 55 -4.80 -9.06 -7.81
C GLU A 55 -6.33 -9.13 -7.79
N ARG A 56 -6.93 -8.88 -6.62
CA ARG A 56 -8.38 -8.92 -6.42
C ARG A 56 -9.10 -7.64 -6.81
N SER A 57 -8.40 -6.64 -7.33
CA SER A 57 -9.01 -5.37 -7.75
C SER A 57 -9.97 -5.60 -8.91
N LYS A 58 -11.17 -5.03 -8.82
CA LYS A 58 -12.21 -5.14 -9.84
C LYS A 58 -12.27 -3.93 -10.77
N CYS A 59 -11.85 -2.76 -10.28
CA CYS A 59 -11.86 -1.55 -11.07
C CYS A 59 -10.84 -0.54 -10.54
N ILE A 60 -10.55 0.46 -11.37
CA ILE A 60 -9.62 1.55 -11.08
C ILE A 60 -10.32 2.86 -11.39
N THR A 61 -10.13 3.86 -10.54
CA THR A 61 -10.69 5.20 -10.72
C THR A 61 -9.64 6.26 -10.41
N THR A 62 -9.89 7.48 -10.88
CA THR A 62 -9.07 8.64 -10.54
C THR A 62 -9.96 9.70 -9.90
N ASP A 63 -9.51 10.26 -8.79
CA ASP A 63 -10.21 11.34 -8.10
C ASP A 63 -9.93 12.71 -8.77
N ALA A 64 -10.67 13.74 -8.37
CA ALA A 64 -10.52 15.07 -8.95
C ALA A 64 -9.12 15.66 -8.78
N ASP A 65 -8.37 15.23 -7.76
CA ASP A 65 -7.00 15.67 -7.48
C ASP A 65 -5.92 14.84 -8.21
N GLY A 66 -6.32 13.84 -9.00
CA GLY A 66 -5.41 12.96 -9.71
C GLY A 66 -4.97 11.71 -8.95
N THR A 67 -5.53 11.43 -7.78
CA THR A 67 -5.23 10.21 -7.03
C THR A 67 -5.87 9.00 -7.70
N VAL A 68 -5.07 8.02 -8.10
CA VAL A 68 -5.54 6.78 -8.73
C VAL A 68 -5.69 5.69 -7.68
N CYS A 69 -6.88 5.10 -7.62
CA CYS A 69 -7.21 4.07 -6.63
C CYS A 69 -7.71 2.80 -7.30
N ALA A 70 -7.33 1.65 -6.75
CA ALA A 70 -7.84 0.34 -7.12
C ALA A 70 -8.88 -0.12 -6.09
N TRP A 71 -9.99 -0.68 -6.55
CA TRP A 71 -11.14 -1.02 -5.74
C TRP A 71 -11.48 -2.51 -5.83
N HIS A 72 -11.84 -3.11 -4.70
CA HIS A 72 -12.34 -4.49 -4.64
C HIS A 72 -13.83 -4.59 -4.99
N ASP A 73 -14.57 -3.51 -4.79
CA ASP A 73 -15.98 -3.38 -5.15
C ASP A 73 -16.18 -2.16 -6.04
N LEU A 74 -17.34 -2.05 -6.66
CA LEU A 74 -17.66 -0.92 -7.54
C LEU A 74 -17.85 0.35 -6.71
N PRO A 75 -17.01 1.38 -6.89
CA PRO A 75 -17.18 2.66 -6.22
C PRO A 75 -18.22 3.52 -6.94
N GLU A 76 -18.74 4.53 -6.24
CA GLU A 76 -19.69 5.48 -6.76
C GLU A 76 -19.21 6.91 -6.54
N THR A 77 -19.75 7.83 -7.33
CA THR A 77 -19.55 9.27 -7.14
C THR A 77 -20.87 9.94 -6.82
N ASN A 78 -20.82 11.12 -6.20
CA ASN A 78 -21.98 11.99 -6.08
C ASN A 78 -21.61 13.42 -6.48
N ASP A 79 -22.60 14.29 -6.64
CA ASP A 79 -22.40 15.65 -7.14
C ASP A 79 -21.70 16.58 -6.13
N TYR A 80 -21.58 16.16 -4.89
CA TYR A 80 -21.01 16.96 -3.79
C TYR A 80 -19.59 16.54 -3.41
N GLU A 81 -19.10 15.44 -3.96
CA GLU A 81 -17.79 14.90 -3.63
C GLU A 81 -16.81 15.07 -4.80
N THR A 82 -15.52 15.14 -4.48
CA THR A 82 -14.43 15.23 -5.45
C THR A 82 -13.65 13.93 -5.56
N GLU A 83 -14.18 12.86 -5.00
CA GLU A 83 -13.55 11.54 -4.98
C GLU A 83 -14.58 10.43 -5.13
N TRP A 84 -14.08 9.27 -5.56
CA TRP A 84 -14.88 8.05 -5.60
C TRP A 84 -15.02 7.49 -4.18
N GLY A 85 -16.15 6.86 -3.90
CA GLY A 85 -16.44 6.29 -2.59
C GLY A 85 -17.07 4.91 -2.65
N CYS A 86 -16.76 4.09 -1.67
CA CYS A 86 -17.32 2.76 -1.47
C CYS A 86 -17.34 2.43 0.02
N ALA A 87 -18.08 1.39 0.41
CA ALA A 87 -18.09 0.91 1.80
C ALA A 87 -16.72 0.44 2.28
N PHE A 88 -15.84 0.01 1.38
CA PHE A 88 -14.49 -0.45 1.68
C PHE A 88 -13.47 0.53 1.14
N PRO A 89 -12.37 0.79 1.89
CA PRO A 89 -11.34 1.71 1.44
C PRO A 89 -10.59 1.15 0.22
N PRO A 90 -10.19 2.02 -0.72
CA PRO A 90 -9.38 1.62 -1.88
C PRO A 90 -7.90 1.51 -1.53
N THR A 91 -7.13 0.98 -2.49
CA THR A 91 -5.66 1.03 -2.47
C THR A 91 -5.21 2.14 -3.41
N VAL A 92 -4.49 3.13 -2.89
CA VAL A 92 -3.86 4.17 -3.71
C VAL A 92 -2.70 3.56 -4.47
N VAL A 93 -2.70 3.67 -5.80
CA VAL A 93 -1.68 3.04 -6.65
C VAL A 93 -0.82 4.03 -7.43
N ALA A 94 -1.31 5.25 -7.66
CA ALA A 94 -0.58 6.27 -8.41
C ALA A 94 -1.19 7.66 -8.20
N HIS A 95 -0.49 8.67 -8.70
CA HIS A 95 -1.00 10.03 -8.86
C HIS A 95 -0.74 10.46 -10.29
N VAL A 96 -1.75 11.04 -10.95
CA VAL A 96 -1.68 11.42 -12.36
C VAL A 96 -2.19 12.84 -12.56
N HIS A 97 -1.89 13.40 -13.75
CA HIS A 97 -2.49 14.62 -14.21
C HIS A 97 -3.66 14.28 -15.14
N LEU A 98 -4.85 14.79 -14.87
CA LEU A 98 -6.05 14.46 -15.64
C LEU A 98 -6.09 15.06 -17.05
N HIS A 99 -5.32 16.11 -17.31
CA HIS A 99 -5.26 16.80 -18.62
C HIS A 99 -6.65 17.17 -19.17
N GLY A 100 -7.55 17.61 -18.29
CA GLY A 100 -8.90 18.00 -18.69
C GLY A 100 -9.91 16.87 -18.77
N LEU A 101 -9.52 15.62 -18.47
CA LEU A 101 -10.46 14.52 -18.36
C LEU A 101 -11.39 14.71 -17.15
N ASP A 102 -12.66 14.36 -17.32
CA ASP A 102 -13.60 14.34 -16.21
C ASP A 102 -13.26 13.16 -15.29
N TRP A 103 -12.89 13.44 -14.05
CA TRP A 103 -12.54 12.42 -13.09
C TRP A 103 -13.66 11.40 -12.85
N ARG A 104 -14.92 11.80 -13.02
CA ARG A 104 -16.08 10.91 -12.86
C ARG A 104 -16.21 9.88 -13.99
N GLU A 105 -15.52 10.10 -15.10
CA GLU A 105 -15.52 9.18 -16.25
C GLU A 105 -14.28 8.28 -16.29
N THR A 106 -13.48 8.25 -15.23
CA THR A 106 -12.21 7.52 -15.20
C THR A 106 -12.33 6.06 -14.79
N LEU A 107 -13.50 5.59 -14.34
CA LEU A 107 -13.68 4.22 -13.92
C LEU A 107 -13.40 3.24 -15.08
N ARG A 108 -12.52 2.29 -14.84
CA ARG A 108 -12.23 1.19 -15.76
C ARG A 108 -12.20 -0.12 -14.98
N LYS A 109 -12.80 -1.15 -15.54
CA LYS A 109 -12.75 -2.50 -14.96
C LYS A 109 -11.41 -3.15 -15.28
N CYS A 110 -10.88 -3.90 -14.32
CA CYS A 110 -9.66 -4.68 -14.53
C CYS A 110 -9.94 -6.19 -14.64
#